data_8ae95f0eeb364fdf63ddc39d2ebbddee
#
_entry.id   8ae95f0eeb364fdf63ddc39d2ebbddee
#
_cell.length_a   1.000
_cell.length_b   1.000
_cell.length_c   1.000
_cell.angle_alpha   90.00
_cell.angle_beta   90.00
_cell.angle_gamma   90.00
#
_symmetry.space_group_name_H-M   'P 1'
#
loop_
_entity.id
_entity.type
_entity.pdbx_description
1 polymer ?
#
loop_
_entity_poly.entity_id
_entity_poly.type
_entity_poly.pdbx_seq_one_letter_code
_entity_poly.pdbx_strand_id
1 'polypeptide(L)'
;MLIDQHPLRRRLASLRKKQDVSTDQLASLEDKLLTSIKRREQRLQALPNPSFNQSLPVTERKAEIAQAIKNNQVIILSGETGSGKTTQIPKICLELGRGVQGLIGHTQPRRIAARTVATRIAEELKSQLGDIVGYKVRFHDQVKADKSYIKLMTDGILLAETQNDKFLNQYDTIIIDEAHERSLNIDFLLGYLKQLLPKRPDLKVIITSATIDTERFSKHFDNAPVIEVSGRTYPVEVRYKPPINDD
;
A
#
# COMPACT_ATOMS: atom_id res chain seq x y z
N MET A 1 2.09 -12.37 -12.40
CA MET A 1 1.95 -11.01 -11.78
C MET A 1 0.56 -10.44 -12.06
N LEU A 2 -0.01 -9.62 -11.17
CA LEU A 2 -1.33 -9.01 -11.36
C LEU A 2 -1.40 -8.14 -12.61
N ILE A 3 -0.37 -7.34 -12.86
CA ILE A 3 -0.29 -6.46 -14.04
C ILE A 3 -0.38 -7.22 -15.36
N ASP A 4 0.02 -8.49 -15.39
CA ASP A 4 0.03 -9.31 -16.61
C ASP A 4 -1.32 -10.03 -16.83
N GLN A 5 -2.18 -10.17 -15.79
CA GLN A 5 -3.40 -10.96 -15.87
C GLN A 5 -4.39 -10.41 -16.88
N HIS A 6 -4.66 -9.11 -16.87
CA HIS A 6 -5.63 -8.52 -17.78
C HIS A 6 -5.18 -8.59 -19.25
N PRO A 7 -3.94 -8.20 -19.62
CA PRO A 7 -3.43 -8.35 -20.98
C PRO A 7 -3.47 -9.80 -21.47
N LEU A 8 -3.07 -10.76 -20.61
CA LEU A 8 -3.07 -12.18 -20.97
C LEU A 8 -4.49 -12.71 -21.19
N ARG A 9 -5.43 -12.40 -20.28
CA ARG A 9 -6.85 -12.78 -20.43
C ARG A 9 -7.47 -12.20 -21.69
N ARG A 10 -7.21 -10.91 -21.96
CA ARG A 10 -7.70 -10.24 -23.19
C ARG A 10 -7.15 -10.91 -24.45
N ARG A 11 -5.86 -11.25 -24.47
CA ARG A 11 -5.24 -11.94 -25.60
C ARG A 11 -5.82 -13.35 -25.79
N LEU A 12 -5.98 -14.10 -24.70
CA LEU A 12 -6.63 -15.43 -24.76
C LEU A 12 -8.06 -15.33 -25.28
N ALA A 13 -8.85 -14.38 -24.81
CA ALA A 13 -10.21 -14.15 -25.29
C ALA A 13 -10.25 -13.77 -26.79
N SER A 14 -9.27 -13.00 -27.25
CA SER A 14 -9.13 -12.66 -28.67
C SER A 14 -8.79 -13.87 -29.51
N LEU A 15 -7.89 -14.76 -29.03
CA LEU A 15 -7.53 -15.98 -29.75
C LEU A 15 -8.71 -16.95 -29.83
N ARG A 16 -9.50 -17.11 -28.74
CA ARG A 16 -10.70 -17.96 -28.72
C ARG A 16 -11.78 -17.56 -29.75
N LYS A 17 -11.80 -16.32 -30.21
CA LYS A 17 -12.75 -15.83 -31.23
C LYS A 17 -12.29 -16.01 -32.65
N LYS A 18 -11.04 -16.44 -32.87
CA LYS A 18 -10.49 -16.69 -34.21
C LYS A 18 -10.79 -18.11 -34.64
N GLN A 19 -11.17 -18.31 -35.91
CA GLN A 19 -11.36 -19.64 -36.49
C GLN A 19 -10.03 -20.38 -36.70
N ASP A 20 -8.97 -19.65 -37.07
CA ASP A 20 -7.62 -20.17 -37.22
C ASP A 20 -6.66 -19.50 -36.25
N VAL A 21 -6.12 -20.27 -35.31
CA VAL A 21 -5.11 -19.82 -34.37
C VAL A 21 -3.81 -20.53 -34.68
N SER A 22 -2.76 -19.78 -35.04
CA SER A 22 -1.45 -20.37 -35.30
C SER A 22 -0.81 -20.89 -34.03
N THR A 23 -0.05 -21.96 -34.14
CA THR A 23 0.77 -22.57 -33.06
C THR A 23 1.69 -21.52 -32.43
N ASP A 24 2.28 -20.62 -33.24
CA ASP A 24 3.16 -19.54 -32.76
C ASP A 24 2.45 -18.52 -31.86
N GLN A 25 1.17 -18.24 -32.15
CA GLN A 25 0.37 -17.33 -31.30
C GLN A 25 0.09 -17.95 -29.93
N LEU A 26 -0.16 -19.25 -29.86
CA LEU A 26 -0.35 -19.98 -28.62
C LEU A 26 0.96 -20.07 -27.84
N ALA A 27 2.06 -20.46 -28.50
CA ALA A 27 3.39 -20.52 -27.89
C ALA A 27 3.82 -19.18 -27.31
N SER A 28 3.59 -18.07 -28.05
CA SER A 28 3.87 -16.72 -27.55
C SER A 28 3.03 -16.31 -26.32
N LEU A 29 1.79 -16.81 -26.21
CA LEU A 29 0.95 -16.56 -25.03
C LEU A 29 1.41 -17.40 -23.85
N GLU A 30 1.75 -18.66 -24.08
CA GLU A 30 2.29 -19.59 -23.09
C GLU A 30 3.61 -19.07 -22.50
N ASP A 31 4.55 -18.65 -23.33
CA ASP A 31 5.83 -18.09 -22.89
C ASP A 31 5.64 -16.86 -21.96
N LYS A 32 4.73 -15.94 -22.32
CA LYS A 32 4.39 -14.80 -21.46
C LYS A 32 3.78 -15.21 -20.13
N LEU A 33 2.92 -16.24 -20.14
CA LEU A 33 2.32 -16.78 -18.93
C LEU A 33 3.39 -17.39 -18.03
N LEU A 34 4.26 -18.25 -18.59
CA LEU A 34 5.37 -18.88 -17.86
C LEU A 34 6.34 -17.84 -17.30
N THR A 35 6.67 -16.81 -18.06
CA THR A 35 7.52 -15.71 -17.62
C THR A 35 6.87 -14.97 -16.42
N SER A 36 5.56 -14.73 -16.48
CA SER A 36 4.83 -14.08 -15.37
C SER A 36 4.77 -14.95 -14.12
N ILE A 37 4.59 -16.26 -14.28
CA ILE A 37 4.61 -17.23 -13.17
C ILE A 37 6.00 -17.29 -12.55
N LYS A 38 7.05 -17.43 -13.35
CA LYS A 38 8.45 -17.48 -12.90
C LYS A 38 8.82 -16.22 -12.10
N ARG A 39 8.41 -15.05 -12.59
CA ARG A 39 8.63 -13.78 -11.87
C ARG A 39 7.94 -13.79 -10.49
N ARG A 40 6.69 -14.27 -10.41
CA ARG A 40 5.99 -14.39 -9.14
C ARG A 40 6.70 -15.33 -8.17
N GLU A 41 7.15 -16.49 -8.65
CA GLU A 41 7.88 -17.48 -7.85
C GLU A 41 9.21 -16.91 -7.32
N GLN A 42 9.97 -16.26 -8.19
CA GLN A 42 11.21 -15.59 -7.79
C GLN A 42 10.98 -14.53 -6.70
N ARG A 43 9.91 -13.71 -6.84
CA ARG A 43 9.54 -12.73 -5.81
C ARG A 43 9.09 -13.40 -4.51
N LEU A 44 8.41 -14.53 -4.58
CA LEU A 44 8.00 -15.27 -3.38
C LEU A 44 9.22 -15.85 -2.64
N GLN A 45 10.19 -16.40 -3.38
CA GLN A 45 11.44 -16.95 -2.80
C GLN A 45 12.34 -15.86 -2.22
N ALA A 46 12.35 -14.67 -2.85
CA ALA A 46 13.15 -13.52 -2.41
C ALA A 46 12.38 -12.58 -1.45
N LEU A 47 11.21 -13.00 -0.95
CA LEU A 47 10.41 -12.17 -0.06
C LEU A 47 11.18 -11.86 1.23
N PRO A 48 11.34 -10.57 1.58
CA PRO A 48 12.03 -10.18 2.79
C PRO A 48 11.30 -10.68 4.04
N ASN A 49 12.06 -11.12 5.03
CA ASN A 49 11.52 -11.44 6.36
C ASN A 49 11.70 -10.22 7.28
N PRO A 50 10.66 -9.44 7.55
CA PRO A 50 10.77 -8.20 8.31
C PRO A 50 10.97 -8.46 9.81
N SER A 51 11.85 -7.70 10.45
CA SER A 51 11.93 -7.59 11.90
C SER A 51 11.03 -6.45 12.40
N PHE A 52 10.48 -6.59 13.61
CA PHE A 52 9.57 -5.63 14.21
C PHE A 52 10.11 -5.06 15.51
N ASN A 53 9.96 -3.75 15.69
CA ASN A 53 10.30 -3.11 16.96
C ASN A 53 9.17 -3.38 17.96
N GLN A 54 9.46 -4.18 18.98
CA GLN A 54 8.50 -4.60 20.01
C GLN A 54 8.03 -3.45 20.91
N SER A 55 8.74 -2.33 20.94
CA SER A 55 8.35 -1.17 21.77
C SER A 55 7.23 -0.32 21.13
N LEU A 56 6.86 -0.59 19.88
CA LEU A 56 5.85 0.18 19.17
C LEU A 56 4.44 -0.39 19.42
N PRO A 57 3.45 0.44 19.78
CA PRO A 57 2.09 0.00 20.05
C PRO A 57 1.46 -0.82 18.90
N VAL A 58 1.73 -0.47 17.65
CA VAL A 58 1.24 -1.24 16.49
C VAL A 58 1.79 -2.66 16.46
N THR A 59 2.98 -2.90 17.00
CA THR A 59 3.60 -4.22 17.03
C THR A 59 2.94 -5.13 18.06
N GLU A 60 2.47 -4.58 19.18
CA GLU A 60 1.71 -5.33 20.20
C GLU A 60 0.42 -5.92 19.60
N ARG A 61 -0.21 -5.22 18.66
CA ARG A 61 -1.42 -5.65 17.97
C ARG A 61 -1.17 -6.28 16.58
N LYS A 62 0.08 -6.61 16.25
CA LYS A 62 0.47 -7.15 14.94
C LYS A 62 -0.36 -8.34 14.51
N ALA A 63 -0.59 -9.30 15.39
CA ALA A 63 -1.33 -10.53 15.07
C ALA A 63 -2.80 -10.23 14.70
N GLU A 64 -3.44 -9.33 15.43
CA GLU A 64 -4.80 -8.88 15.15
C GLU A 64 -4.89 -8.13 13.81
N ILE A 65 -3.96 -7.20 13.58
CA ILE A 65 -3.88 -6.46 12.32
C ILE A 65 -3.67 -7.41 11.14
N ALA A 66 -2.74 -8.36 11.27
CA ALA A 66 -2.47 -9.36 10.25
C ALA A 66 -3.71 -10.21 9.93
N GLN A 67 -4.45 -10.62 10.97
CA GLN A 67 -5.68 -11.39 10.80
C GLN A 67 -6.78 -10.56 10.14
N ALA A 68 -6.92 -9.29 10.51
CA ALA A 68 -7.88 -8.38 9.90
C ALA A 68 -7.58 -8.14 8.40
N ILE A 69 -6.30 -7.95 8.02
CA ILE A 69 -5.88 -7.82 6.63
C ILE A 69 -6.21 -9.10 5.83
N LYS A 70 -6.01 -10.28 6.40
CA LYS A 70 -6.36 -11.54 5.73
C LYS A 70 -7.85 -11.64 5.45
N ASN A 71 -8.67 -11.35 6.45
CA ASN A 71 -10.11 -11.63 6.43
C ASN A 71 -10.92 -10.54 5.71
N ASN A 72 -10.43 -9.30 5.64
CA ASN A 72 -11.17 -8.17 5.09
C ASN A 72 -10.46 -7.58 3.89
N GLN A 73 -11.23 -7.02 2.98
CA GLN A 73 -10.71 -6.29 1.82
C GLN A 73 -10.24 -4.89 2.21
N VAL A 74 -10.95 -4.26 3.15
CA VAL A 74 -10.61 -2.96 3.71
C VAL A 74 -10.50 -3.07 5.22
N ILE A 75 -9.49 -2.46 5.81
CA ILE A 75 -9.37 -2.23 7.24
C ILE A 75 -9.00 -0.78 7.53
N ILE A 76 -9.39 -0.31 8.71
CA ILE A 76 -9.06 1.03 9.19
C ILE A 76 -8.23 0.88 10.46
N LEU A 77 -7.10 1.56 10.48
CA LEU A 77 -6.20 1.60 11.63
C LEU A 77 -6.19 3.00 12.22
N SER A 78 -6.73 3.10 13.42
CA SER A 78 -6.76 4.32 14.20
C SER A 78 -5.62 4.35 15.21
N GLY A 79 -5.09 5.50 15.51
CA GLY A 79 -4.11 5.65 16.59
C GLY A 79 -3.28 6.91 16.48
N GLU A 80 -2.66 7.28 17.59
CA GLU A 80 -1.84 8.48 17.69
C GLU A 80 -0.61 8.44 16.78
N THR A 81 -0.08 9.64 16.47
CA THR A 81 1.22 9.78 15.82
C THR A 81 2.31 9.15 16.68
N GLY A 82 3.25 8.46 16.06
CA GLY A 82 4.32 7.75 16.78
C GLY A 82 3.97 6.32 17.21
N SER A 83 2.73 5.84 17.05
CA SER A 83 2.37 4.44 17.35
C SER A 83 3.00 3.41 16.41
N GLY A 84 3.70 3.84 15.35
CA GLY A 84 4.42 2.99 14.41
C GLY A 84 3.62 2.56 13.18
N LYS A 85 2.37 3.04 12.98
CA LYS A 85 1.52 2.65 11.84
C LYS A 85 2.26 2.78 10.50
N THR A 86 2.76 3.96 10.21
CA THR A 86 3.41 4.30 8.94
C THR A 86 4.57 3.36 8.56
N THR A 87 5.40 2.96 9.51
CA THR A 87 6.58 2.11 9.22
C THR A 87 6.31 0.62 9.37
N GLN A 88 5.43 0.20 10.27
CA GLN A 88 5.23 -1.21 10.56
C GLN A 88 4.16 -1.86 9.68
N ILE A 89 3.10 -1.13 9.27
CA ILE A 89 2.03 -1.70 8.45
C ILE A 89 2.54 -2.27 7.12
N PRO A 90 3.40 -1.58 6.34
CA PRO A 90 3.97 -2.16 5.12
C PRO A 90 4.74 -3.46 5.38
N LYS A 91 5.42 -3.56 6.53
CA LYS A 91 6.17 -4.75 6.93
C LYS A 91 5.24 -5.91 7.32
N ILE A 92 4.11 -5.62 8.01
CA ILE A 92 3.06 -6.62 8.27
C ILE A 92 2.48 -7.14 6.96
N CYS A 93 2.24 -6.26 5.98
CA CYS A 93 1.81 -6.68 4.65
C CYS A 93 2.83 -7.61 3.97
N LEU A 94 4.14 -7.31 4.03
CA LEU A 94 5.19 -8.19 3.51
C LEU A 94 5.16 -9.57 4.18
N GLU A 95 5.07 -9.64 5.51
CA GLU A 95 4.99 -10.90 6.26
C GLU A 95 3.79 -11.75 5.82
N LEU A 96 2.71 -11.11 5.39
CA LEU A 96 1.52 -11.76 4.82
C LEU A 96 1.67 -12.18 3.34
N GLY A 97 2.85 -12.00 2.74
CA GLY A 97 3.10 -12.29 1.33
C GLY A 97 2.53 -11.25 0.37
N ARG A 98 2.07 -10.10 0.87
CA ARG A 98 1.69 -8.98 0.00
C ARG A 98 2.94 -8.37 -0.63
N GLY A 99 2.79 -7.73 -1.76
CA GLY A 99 3.95 -7.27 -2.54
C GLY A 99 4.52 -8.30 -3.51
N VAL A 100 4.12 -9.57 -3.43
CA VAL A 100 4.61 -10.64 -4.32
C VAL A 100 3.93 -10.60 -5.69
N GLN A 101 2.61 -10.48 -5.72
CA GLN A 101 1.85 -10.47 -6.98
C GLN A 101 1.74 -9.09 -7.62
N GLY A 102 1.77 -8.05 -6.82
CA GLY A 102 1.79 -6.64 -7.16
C GLY A 102 2.71 -5.89 -6.21
N LEU A 103 2.60 -4.57 -6.15
CA LEU A 103 3.29 -3.73 -5.19
C LEU A 103 2.38 -3.46 -3.98
N ILE A 104 2.98 -3.19 -2.82
CA ILE A 104 2.34 -2.50 -1.72
C ILE A 104 2.51 -1.01 -2.00
N GLY A 105 1.47 -0.34 -2.46
CA GLY A 105 1.44 1.11 -2.62
C GLY A 105 1.16 1.77 -1.27
N HIS A 106 1.93 2.77 -0.89
CA HIS A 106 1.78 3.47 0.37
C HIS A 106 1.81 4.98 0.12
N THR A 107 0.69 5.66 0.34
CA THR A 107 0.61 7.09 0.11
C THR A 107 1.02 7.88 1.33
N GLN A 108 1.54 9.08 1.06
CA GLN A 108 1.90 10.08 2.06
C GLN A 108 1.41 11.45 1.57
N PRO A 109 0.94 12.34 2.44
CA PRO A 109 0.43 13.63 2.00
C PRO A 109 1.56 14.53 1.45
N ARG A 110 2.79 14.34 1.90
CA ARG A 110 3.93 15.24 1.58
C ARG A 110 5.08 14.48 0.92
N ARG A 111 5.72 15.09 -0.07
CA ARG A 111 6.86 14.51 -0.81
C ARG A 111 8.04 14.15 0.10
N ILE A 112 8.33 15.03 1.07
CA ILE A 112 9.42 14.78 2.03
C ILE A 112 9.07 13.57 2.88
N ALA A 113 7.85 13.46 3.40
CA ALA A 113 7.39 12.31 4.17
C ALA A 113 7.51 11.01 3.37
N ALA A 114 7.04 10.97 2.13
CA ALA A 114 7.16 9.79 1.27
C ALA A 114 8.61 9.28 1.14
N ARG A 115 9.57 10.21 0.93
CA ARG A 115 10.98 9.85 0.85
C ARG A 115 11.54 9.40 2.20
N THR A 116 11.30 10.14 3.27
CA THR A 116 11.84 9.85 4.60
C THR A 116 11.31 8.52 5.13
N VAL A 117 10.01 8.27 4.98
CA VAL A 117 9.38 6.99 5.37
C VAL A 117 9.94 5.84 4.54
N ALA A 118 10.13 6.03 3.22
CA ALA A 118 10.74 5.01 2.37
C ALA A 118 12.17 4.66 2.83
N THR A 119 12.98 5.67 3.13
CA THR A 119 14.33 5.48 3.66
C THR A 119 14.29 4.70 4.98
N ARG A 120 13.42 5.10 5.90
CA ARG A 120 13.28 4.45 7.20
C ARG A 120 12.86 2.99 7.09
N ILE A 121 11.86 2.67 6.25
CA ILE A 121 11.44 1.28 6.04
C ILE A 121 12.57 0.45 5.38
N ALA A 122 13.31 1.04 4.41
CA ALA A 122 14.42 0.37 3.78
C ALA A 122 15.53 0.03 4.79
N GLU A 123 15.90 0.96 5.69
CA GLU A 123 16.83 0.73 6.78
C GLU A 123 16.36 -0.40 7.71
N GLU A 124 15.10 -0.39 8.13
CA GLU A 124 14.52 -1.44 8.98
C GLU A 124 14.48 -2.81 8.29
N LEU A 125 14.37 -2.85 6.96
CA LEU A 125 14.47 -4.06 6.14
C LEU A 125 15.91 -4.40 5.73
N LYS A 126 16.91 -3.64 6.20
CA LYS A 126 18.34 -3.81 5.86
C LYS A 126 18.58 -3.84 4.35
N SER A 127 17.91 -3.00 3.61
CA SER A 127 18.00 -2.88 2.15
C SER A 127 18.38 -1.46 1.73
N GLN A 128 18.92 -1.34 0.53
CA GLN A 128 19.14 -0.03 -0.08
C GLN A 128 17.80 0.55 -0.56
N LEU A 129 17.66 1.87 -0.44
CA LEU A 129 16.52 2.58 -1.00
C LEU A 129 16.51 2.42 -2.54
N GLY A 130 15.33 2.06 -3.08
CA GLY A 130 15.17 1.71 -4.49
C GLY A 130 15.23 0.19 -4.77
N ASP A 131 15.63 -0.65 -3.81
CA ASP A 131 15.54 -2.11 -3.95
C ASP A 131 14.20 -2.63 -3.41
N ILE A 132 14.16 -3.18 -2.18
CA ILE A 132 12.90 -3.70 -1.58
C ILE A 132 11.86 -2.59 -1.43
N VAL A 133 12.31 -1.39 -1.04
CA VAL A 133 11.48 -0.20 -0.84
C VAL A 133 11.92 0.87 -1.81
N GLY A 134 11.02 1.29 -2.68
CA GLY A 134 11.20 2.45 -3.54
C GLY A 134 10.23 3.58 -3.19
N TYR A 135 10.44 4.74 -3.78
CA TYR A 135 9.50 5.84 -3.70
C TYR A 135 9.34 6.55 -5.05
N LYS A 136 8.17 7.14 -5.24
CA LYS A 136 7.86 7.98 -6.40
C LYS A 136 7.18 9.26 -5.96
N VAL A 137 7.79 10.38 -6.30
CA VAL A 137 7.24 11.72 -6.10
C VAL A 137 7.43 12.51 -7.39
N ARG A 138 6.83 13.68 -7.48
CA ARG A 138 6.98 14.53 -8.67
C ARG A 138 8.44 14.76 -8.99
N PHE A 139 8.86 14.38 -10.21
CA PHE A 139 10.22 14.46 -10.77
C PHE A 139 11.25 13.46 -10.21
N HIS A 140 10.88 12.56 -9.31
CA HIS A 140 11.78 11.53 -8.79
C HIS A 140 11.06 10.20 -8.70
N ASP A 141 11.66 9.17 -9.33
CA ASP A 141 11.19 7.78 -9.29
C ASP A 141 12.38 6.88 -8.98
N GLN A 142 12.35 6.21 -7.84
CA GLN A 142 13.34 5.23 -7.40
C GLN A 142 12.67 3.89 -7.09
N VAL A 143 11.82 3.43 -8.01
CA VAL A 143 11.14 2.13 -7.91
C VAL A 143 11.70 1.21 -8.98
N LYS A 144 12.24 0.07 -8.57
CA LYS A 144 12.69 -0.99 -9.49
C LYS A 144 11.58 -2.03 -9.63
N ALA A 145 10.98 -2.13 -10.81
CA ALA A 145 9.81 -2.97 -11.07
C ALA A 145 10.02 -4.46 -10.79
N ASP A 146 11.26 -4.94 -10.87
CA ASP A 146 11.67 -6.33 -10.63
C ASP A 146 12.00 -6.61 -9.15
N LYS A 147 12.46 -5.61 -8.39
CA LYS A 147 12.97 -5.76 -7.02
C LYS A 147 12.06 -5.18 -5.95
N SER A 148 11.39 -4.05 -6.22
CA SER A 148 10.60 -3.37 -5.21
C SER A 148 9.34 -4.12 -4.86
N TYR A 149 9.06 -4.22 -3.57
CA TYR A 149 7.81 -4.75 -2.99
C TYR A 149 6.93 -3.63 -2.46
N ILE A 150 7.55 -2.59 -1.89
CA ILE A 150 6.88 -1.44 -1.31
C ILE A 150 7.22 -0.20 -2.13
N LYS A 151 6.20 0.57 -2.49
CA LYS A 151 6.32 1.84 -3.21
C LYS A 151 5.65 2.94 -2.43
N LEU A 152 6.46 3.82 -1.86
CA LEU A 152 6.00 5.06 -1.23
C LEU A 152 5.72 6.11 -2.31
N MET A 153 4.65 6.89 -2.13
CA MET A 153 4.31 7.94 -3.09
C MET A 153 3.43 9.01 -2.42
N THR A 154 3.25 10.14 -3.07
CA THR A 154 2.21 11.08 -2.63
C THR A 154 0.84 10.66 -3.16
N ASP A 155 -0.22 11.10 -2.46
CA ASP A 155 -1.61 10.86 -2.88
C ASP A 155 -1.86 11.29 -4.32
N GLY A 156 -1.31 12.44 -4.73
CA GLY A 156 -1.41 12.93 -6.09
C GLY A 156 -0.72 12.04 -7.13
N ILE A 157 0.34 11.30 -6.77
CA ILE A 157 0.98 10.32 -7.66
C ILE A 157 0.07 9.12 -7.86
N LEU A 158 -0.50 8.56 -6.77
CA LEU A 158 -1.45 7.45 -6.90
C LEU A 158 -2.67 7.86 -7.73
N LEU A 159 -3.19 9.06 -7.50
CA LEU A 159 -4.30 9.60 -8.28
C LEU A 159 -3.95 9.74 -9.76
N ALA A 160 -2.76 10.23 -10.10
CA ALA A 160 -2.30 10.32 -11.49
C ALA A 160 -2.17 8.92 -12.13
N GLU A 161 -1.77 7.90 -11.39
CA GLU A 161 -1.64 6.54 -11.89
C GLU A 161 -2.99 5.91 -12.26
N THR A 162 -4.09 6.30 -11.61
CA THR A 162 -5.44 5.85 -11.98
C THR A 162 -5.84 6.26 -13.40
N GLN A 163 -5.22 7.29 -13.96
CA GLN A 163 -5.50 7.73 -15.33
C GLN A 163 -5.01 6.71 -16.38
N ASN A 164 -3.87 6.07 -16.11
CA ASN A 164 -3.24 5.12 -17.02
C ASN A 164 -3.58 3.66 -16.66
N ASP A 165 -3.77 3.34 -15.39
CA ASP A 165 -4.16 2.02 -14.88
C ASP A 165 -5.41 2.13 -14.01
N LYS A 166 -6.57 2.16 -14.65
CA LYS A 166 -7.88 2.29 -14.00
C LYS A 166 -8.19 1.20 -12.98
N PHE A 167 -7.51 0.08 -13.04
CA PHE A 167 -7.70 -1.03 -12.10
C PHE A 167 -6.57 -1.13 -11.08
N LEU A 168 -5.58 -0.23 -11.12
CA LEU A 168 -4.40 -0.25 -10.25
C LEU A 168 -3.76 -1.65 -10.21
N ASN A 169 -3.63 -2.29 -11.39
CA ASN A 169 -3.17 -3.67 -11.54
C ASN A 169 -1.72 -3.89 -11.09
N GLN A 170 -0.94 -2.82 -10.97
CA GLN A 170 0.41 -2.92 -10.42
C GLN A 170 0.42 -3.15 -8.90
N TYR A 171 -0.71 -2.96 -8.19
CA TYR A 171 -0.81 -3.08 -6.74
C TYR A 171 -1.63 -4.31 -6.32
N ASP A 172 -1.18 -4.99 -5.28
CA ASP A 172 -1.97 -5.97 -4.54
C ASP A 172 -2.46 -5.43 -3.20
N THR A 173 -1.83 -4.38 -2.71
CA THR A 173 -2.20 -3.70 -1.47
C THR A 173 -2.00 -2.19 -1.63
N ILE A 174 -2.93 -1.40 -1.12
CA ILE A 174 -2.82 0.06 -1.05
C ILE A 174 -3.00 0.50 0.40
N ILE A 175 -2.08 1.31 0.87
CA ILE A 175 -2.13 1.95 2.19
C ILE A 175 -2.35 3.44 1.95
N ILE A 176 -3.47 3.97 2.42
CA ILE A 176 -3.75 5.41 2.46
C ILE A 176 -3.40 5.90 3.86
N ASP A 177 -2.25 6.53 3.99
CA ASP A 177 -1.75 6.99 5.28
C ASP A 177 -2.18 8.43 5.57
N GLU A 178 -2.35 8.74 6.86
CA GLU A 178 -2.78 10.07 7.36
C GLU A 178 -4.11 10.54 6.71
N ALA A 179 -5.08 9.63 6.53
CA ALA A 179 -6.33 9.92 5.85
C ALA A 179 -7.15 11.03 6.52
N HIS A 180 -6.90 11.33 7.79
CA HIS A 180 -7.53 12.43 8.52
C HIS A 180 -7.09 13.83 8.04
N GLU A 181 -6.00 13.97 7.29
CA GLU A 181 -5.64 15.25 6.65
C GLU A 181 -6.68 15.72 5.62
N ARG A 182 -7.54 14.81 5.13
CA ARG A 182 -8.70 15.10 4.27
C ARG A 182 -8.38 16.02 3.09
N SER A 183 -7.19 15.82 2.48
CA SER A 183 -6.88 16.52 1.24
C SER A 183 -7.86 16.12 0.12
N LEU A 184 -8.07 17.00 -0.85
CA LEU A 184 -8.90 16.70 -2.03
C LEU A 184 -8.47 15.39 -2.72
N ASN A 185 -7.17 15.13 -2.79
CA ASN A 185 -6.64 13.90 -3.39
C ASN A 185 -7.05 12.67 -2.58
N ILE A 186 -6.96 12.72 -1.25
CA ILE A 186 -7.36 11.63 -0.36
C ILE A 186 -8.85 11.34 -0.53
N ASP A 187 -9.70 12.35 -0.47
CA ASP A 187 -11.15 12.17 -0.59
C ASP A 187 -11.54 11.59 -1.96
N PHE A 188 -10.87 12.05 -3.02
CA PHE A 188 -11.08 11.47 -4.35
C PHE A 188 -10.63 10.02 -4.44
N LEU A 189 -9.45 9.70 -3.89
CA LEU A 189 -8.92 8.33 -3.86
C LEU A 189 -9.83 7.38 -3.08
N LEU A 190 -10.36 7.80 -1.93
CA LEU A 190 -11.29 6.98 -1.13
C LEU A 190 -12.57 6.66 -1.92
N GLY A 191 -13.15 7.66 -2.60
CA GLY A 191 -14.30 7.46 -3.47
C GLY A 191 -13.99 6.54 -4.65
N TYR A 192 -12.81 6.72 -5.27
CA TYR A 192 -12.34 5.89 -6.37
C TYR A 192 -12.14 4.43 -5.94
N LEU A 193 -11.45 4.20 -4.81
CA LEU A 193 -11.21 2.88 -4.26
C LEU A 193 -12.52 2.16 -3.92
N LYS A 194 -13.50 2.84 -3.34
CA LYS A 194 -14.81 2.24 -3.08
C LYS A 194 -15.47 1.69 -4.36
N GLN A 195 -15.36 2.40 -5.48
CA GLN A 195 -15.88 1.94 -6.78
C GLN A 195 -15.04 0.84 -7.41
N LEU A 196 -13.75 0.79 -7.09
CA LEU A 196 -12.80 -0.18 -7.63
C LEU A 196 -12.88 -1.54 -6.94
N LEU A 197 -13.03 -1.57 -5.63
CA LEU A 197 -12.96 -2.76 -4.78
C LEU A 197 -13.87 -3.91 -5.23
N PRO A 198 -15.14 -3.70 -5.63
CA PRO A 198 -15.98 -4.80 -6.16
C PRO A 198 -15.41 -5.45 -7.43
N LYS A 199 -14.60 -4.72 -8.20
CA LYS A 199 -13.96 -5.19 -9.45
C LYS A 199 -12.60 -5.82 -9.20
N ARG A 200 -12.03 -5.61 -8.04
CA ARG A 200 -10.70 -6.07 -7.61
C ARG A 200 -10.77 -6.76 -6.23
N PRO A 201 -11.43 -7.92 -6.13
CA PRO A 201 -11.59 -8.63 -4.84
C PRO A 201 -10.26 -9.08 -4.22
N ASP A 202 -9.19 -9.14 -5.00
CA ASP A 202 -7.83 -9.45 -4.60
C ASP A 202 -7.10 -8.27 -3.93
N LEU A 203 -7.52 -7.03 -4.22
CA LEU A 203 -6.88 -5.81 -3.71
C LEU A 203 -7.22 -5.60 -2.24
N LYS A 204 -6.19 -5.38 -1.42
CA LYS A 204 -6.36 -4.97 -0.02
C LYS A 204 -6.16 -3.47 0.11
N VAL A 205 -7.00 -2.82 0.91
CA VAL A 205 -6.88 -1.41 1.22
C VAL A 205 -6.78 -1.23 2.74
N ILE A 206 -5.79 -0.49 3.17
CA ILE A 206 -5.55 -0.17 4.57
C ILE A 206 -5.59 1.35 4.70
N ILE A 207 -6.45 1.86 5.56
CA ILE A 207 -6.57 3.28 5.80
C ILE A 207 -6.05 3.56 7.19
N THR A 208 -5.03 4.40 7.31
CA THR A 208 -4.56 4.83 8.61
C THR A 208 -5.06 6.25 8.90
N SER A 209 -5.40 6.50 10.14
CA SER A 209 -5.91 7.78 10.61
C SER A 209 -5.45 8.06 12.02
N ALA A 210 -5.37 9.33 12.43
CA ALA A 210 -5.45 9.68 13.82
C ALA A 210 -6.86 9.30 14.36
N THR A 211 -7.10 9.40 15.66
CA THR A 211 -8.32 8.93 16.35
C THR A 211 -9.64 9.57 15.87
N ILE A 212 -9.57 10.60 15.07
CA ILE A 212 -10.72 11.37 14.58
C ILE A 212 -11.22 10.75 13.25
N ASP A 213 -12.53 10.66 13.02
CA ASP A 213 -13.19 10.23 11.77
C ASP A 213 -13.17 8.71 11.42
N THR A 214 -12.72 7.84 12.29
CA THR A 214 -12.64 6.38 11.98
C THR A 214 -13.99 5.74 11.66
N GLU A 215 -15.05 6.11 12.36
CA GLU A 215 -16.42 5.64 12.07
C GLU A 215 -16.88 6.05 10.67
N ARG A 216 -16.48 7.25 10.23
CA ARG A 216 -16.85 7.78 8.93
C ARG A 216 -16.19 7.00 7.80
N PHE A 217 -14.90 6.65 7.95
CA PHE A 217 -14.20 5.77 7.02
C PHE A 217 -14.79 4.36 7.04
N SER A 218 -15.12 3.82 8.22
CA SER A 218 -15.77 2.50 8.35
C SER A 218 -17.08 2.45 7.58
N LYS A 219 -17.98 3.40 7.82
CA LYS A 219 -19.28 3.52 7.12
C LYS A 219 -19.09 3.69 5.61
N HIS A 220 -18.10 4.47 5.19
CA HIS A 220 -17.80 4.67 3.76
C HIS A 220 -17.42 3.35 3.08
N PHE A 221 -16.72 2.44 3.75
CA PHE A 221 -16.32 1.14 3.24
C PHE A 221 -17.16 -0.01 3.83
N ASP A 222 -18.48 0.17 3.85
CA ASP A 222 -19.46 -0.88 4.16
C ASP A 222 -19.23 -1.53 5.54
N ASN A 223 -18.94 -0.71 6.54
CA ASN A 223 -18.61 -1.08 7.92
C ASN A 223 -17.29 -1.87 8.03
N ALA A 224 -16.28 -1.47 7.28
CA ALA A 224 -14.94 -2.05 7.40
C ALA A 224 -14.45 -2.00 8.87
N PRO A 225 -13.77 -3.06 9.35
CA PRO A 225 -13.33 -3.13 10.74
C PRO A 225 -12.32 -2.02 11.07
N VAL A 226 -12.49 -1.46 12.26
CA VAL A 226 -11.60 -0.45 12.84
C VAL A 226 -10.76 -1.12 13.93
N ILE A 227 -9.45 -0.97 13.85
CA ILE A 227 -8.52 -1.41 14.91
C ILE A 227 -7.86 -0.17 15.48
N GLU A 228 -8.04 0.04 16.77
CA GLU A 228 -7.46 1.18 17.47
C GLU A 228 -6.13 0.78 18.08
N VAL A 229 -5.06 1.45 17.66
CA VAL A 229 -3.71 1.28 18.19
C VAL A 229 -3.45 2.43 19.16
N SER A 230 -3.73 2.22 20.42
CA SER A 230 -3.44 3.20 21.47
C SER A 230 -1.93 3.33 21.69
N GLY A 231 -1.41 4.55 21.60
CA GLY A 231 -0.03 4.87 21.95
C GLY A 231 0.15 4.96 23.47
N ARG A 232 1.39 4.76 23.95
CA ARG A 232 1.75 5.22 25.28
C ARG A 232 1.85 6.74 25.24
N THR A 233 0.86 7.43 25.77
CA THR A 233 0.92 8.89 25.91
C THR A 233 1.98 9.24 26.97
N TYR A 234 3.02 9.93 26.53
CA TYR A 234 3.88 10.59 27.51
C TYR A 234 3.10 11.77 28.09
N PRO A 235 3.15 12.01 29.42
CA PRO A 235 2.50 13.18 30.01
C PRO A 235 3.07 14.46 29.38
N VAL A 236 2.21 15.24 28.77
CA VAL A 236 2.57 16.53 28.18
C VAL A 236 2.17 17.63 29.14
N GLU A 237 3.15 18.36 29.66
CA GLU A 237 2.91 19.55 30.48
C GLU A 237 2.73 20.74 29.53
N VAL A 238 1.55 21.34 29.55
CA VAL A 238 1.27 22.57 28.79
C VAL A 238 1.71 23.78 29.63
N ARG A 239 2.78 24.44 29.23
CA ARG A 239 3.27 25.68 29.88
C ARG A 239 2.90 26.86 29.03
N TYR A 240 1.96 27.67 29.48
CA TYR A 240 1.65 28.96 28.87
C TYR A 240 2.70 29.98 29.26
N LYS A 241 3.39 30.57 28.28
CA LYS A 241 4.23 31.74 28.46
C LYS A 241 3.54 32.92 27.76
N PRO A 242 3.01 33.92 28.51
CA PRO A 242 2.48 35.11 27.88
C PRO A 242 3.62 35.88 27.18
N PRO A 243 3.32 36.57 26.09
CA PRO A 243 4.32 37.46 25.45
C PRO A 243 4.83 38.48 26.48
N ILE A 244 6.14 38.66 26.53
CA ILE A 244 6.75 39.73 27.30
C ILE A 244 6.39 41.01 26.57
N ASN A 245 5.57 41.89 27.19
CA ASN A 245 5.41 43.23 26.68
C ASN A 245 6.72 43.98 26.98
N ASP A 246 7.51 44.21 25.93
CA ASP A 246 8.58 45.20 25.98
C ASP A 246 7.91 46.58 25.97
N ASP A 247 7.77 47.18 27.15
CA ASP A 247 7.42 48.60 27.29
C ASP A 247 8.62 49.49 26.92
#